data_d5f7bbe55c6bca92985cd50fc2816272
#
_entry.id   d5f7bbe55c6bca92985cd50fc2816272
#
_cell.length_a   1.000
_cell.length_b   1.000
_cell.length_c   1.000
_cell.angle_alpha   90.00
_cell.angle_beta   90.00
_cell.angle_gamma   90.00
#
_symmetry.space_group_name_H-M   'P 1'
#
loop_
_entity.id
_entity.type
_entity.pdbx_description
1 polymer ?
#
loop_
_entity_poly.entity_id
_entity_poly.type
_entity_poly.pdbx_seq_one_letter_code
_entity_poly.pdbx_strand_id
1 'polypeptide(L)'
;MATLATLGEDGRPQLSEVWFLAEDDQVRLSLNTTRQKVRNLRRRPGCSLLILDLANPYRYLEIRGDAEITPDPDYLFADRVGAKYQADPRDMDQPGETRVAVTVRPHRIRAWG
;
A
#
# COMPACT_ATOMS: atom_id res chain seq x y z
N MET A 1 -10.32 -0.33 1.27
CA MET A 1 -8.97 -0.95 1.29
C MET A 1 -8.56 -1.39 -0.10
N ALA A 2 -7.29 -1.64 -0.31
CA ALA A 2 -6.78 -2.14 -1.56
C ALA A 2 -6.10 -3.49 -1.33
N THR A 3 -6.12 -4.35 -2.34
CA THR A 3 -5.34 -5.58 -2.34
C THR A 3 -4.00 -5.29 -2.99
N LEU A 4 -2.92 -5.50 -2.24
CA LEU A 4 -1.54 -5.29 -2.70
C LEU A 4 -0.91 -6.63 -3.03
N ALA A 5 -0.35 -6.74 -4.24
CA ALA A 5 0.46 -7.88 -4.65
C ALA A 5 1.93 -7.46 -4.73
N THR A 6 2.79 -8.18 -4.01
CA THR A 6 4.24 -8.02 -4.08
C THR A 6 4.88 -9.35 -4.43
N LEU A 7 6.12 -9.34 -4.93
CA LEU A 7 6.83 -10.56 -5.30
C LEU A 7 7.72 -11.03 -4.16
N GLY A 8 7.48 -12.26 -3.71
CA GLY A 8 8.31 -12.92 -2.71
C GLY A 8 9.65 -13.40 -3.27
N GLU A 9 10.50 -13.89 -2.38
CA GLU A 9 11.83 -14.41 -2.73
C GLU A 9 11.77 -15.55 -3.75
N ASP A 10 10.73 -16.37 -3.65
CA ASP A 10 10.50 -17.50 -4.55
C ASP A 10 9.87 -17.08 -5.88
N GLY A 11 9.66 -15.78 -6.12
CA GLY A 11 9.01 -15.26 -7.30
C GLY A 11 7.49 -15.35 -7.30
N ARG A 12 6.88 -15.85 -6.23
CA ARG A 12 5.43 -15.95 -6.14
C ARG A 12 4.83 -14.66 -5.59
N PRO A 13 3.66 -14.27 -6.08
CA PRO A 13 2.96 -13.11 -5.53
C PRO A 13 2.52 -13.36 -4.09
N GLN A 14 2.72 -12.35 -3.24
CA GLN A 14 2.14 -12.29 -1.90
C GLN A 14 1.03 -11.25 -1.93
N LEU A 15 -0.15 -11.63 -1.47
CA LEU A 15 -1.33 -10.75 -1.44
C LEU A 15 -1.68 -10.36 -0.02
N SER A 16 -2.04 -9.11 0.17
CA SER A 16 -2.54 -8.63 1.45
C SER A 16 -3.43 -7.41 1.25
N GLU A 17 -4.37 -7.21 2.18
CA GLU A 17 -5.19 -6.02 2.20
C GLU A 17 -4.42 -4.90 2.90
N VAL A 18 -4.45 -3.71 2.31
CA VAL A 18 -3.74 -2.55 2.84
C VAL A 18 -4.64 -1.32 2.83
N TRP A 19 -4.36 -0.40 3.72
CA TRP A 19 -4.96 0.93 3.69
C TRP A 19 -4.23 1.78 2.66
N PHE A 20 -4.99 2.62 1.97
CA PHE A 20 -4.41 3.52 0.97
C PHE A 20 -4.98 4.91 1.07
N LEU A 21 -4.25 5.86 0.54
CA LEU A 21 -4.68 7.24 0.38
C LEU A 21 -4.43 7.63 -1.07
N ALA A 22 -5.49 8.09 -1.76
CA ALA A 22 -5.38 8.60 -3.12
C ALA A 22 -5.44 10.13 -3.05
N GLU A 23 -4.36 10.78 -3.47
CA GLU A 23 -4.26 12.24 -3.50
C GLU A 23 -3.25 12.68 -4.55
N ASP A 24 -3.44 13.86 -5.13
CA ASP A 24 -2.52 14.43 -6.12
C ASP A 24 -2.17 13.46 -7.25
N ASP A 25 -3.17 12.70 -7.72
CA ASP A 25 -3.03 11.66 -8.75
C ASP A 25 -2.06 10.54 -8.38
N GLN A 26 -1.81 10.36 -7.08
CA GLN A 26 -0.97 9.29 -6.55
C GLN A 26 -1.76 8.38 -5.63
N VAL A 27 -1.41 7.10 -5.63
CA VAL A 27 -1.88 6.15 -4.63
C VAL A 27 -0.71 5.83 -3.71
N ARG A 28 -0.92 6.04 -2.43
CA ARG A 28 0.11 5.89 -1.42
C ARG A 28 -0.38 4.99 -0.29
N LEU A 29 0.54 4.23 0.28
CA LEU A 29 0.29 3.26 1.34
C LEU A 29 1.14 3.59 2.56
N SER A 30 0.62 3.32 3.76
CA SER A 30 1.43 3.34 4.98
C SER A 30 1.64 1.91 5.43
N LEU A 31 2.89 1.47 5.50
CA LEU A 31 3.24 0.10 5.84
C LEU A 31 4.25 0.05 6.98
N ASN A 32 4.08 -0.93 7.86
CA ASN A 32 5.04 -1.23 8.92
C ASN A 32 6.24 -1.98 8.33
N THR A 33 7.45 -1.56 8.66
CA THR A 33 8.69 -2.07 8.07
C THR A 33 8.98 -3.52 8.42
N THR A 34 8.32 -4.09 9.44
CA THR A 34 8.50 -5.49 9.82
C THR A 34 7.73 -6.46 8.92
N ARG A 35 6.84 -5.94 8.07
CA ARG A 35 5.99 -6.78 7.22
C ARG A 35 6.77 -7.33 6.03
N GLN A 36 6.43 -8.57 5.63
CA GLN A 36 7.07 -9.22 4.50
C GLN A 36 6.92 -8.41 3.21
N LYS A 37 5.76 -7.78 3.01
CA LYS A 37 5.52 -6.96 1.82
C LYS A 37 6.52 -5.81 1.67
N VAL A 38 6.96 -5.21 2.78
CA VAL A 38 7.96 -4.14 2.72
C VAL A 38 9.31 -4.71 2.29
N ARG A 39 9.71 -5.86 2.84
CA ARG A 39 10.94 -6.53 2.42
C ARG A 39 10.90 -6.92 0.96
N ASN A 40 9.75 -7.41 0.49
CA ASN A 40 9.54 -7.75 -0.91
C ASN A 40 9.72 -6.52 -1.81
N LEU A 41 9.10 -5.39 -1.46
CA LEU A 41 9.18 -4.15 -2.25
C LEU A 41 10.59 -3.55 -2.27
N ARG A 42 11.33 -3.68 -1.17
CA ARG A 42 12.73 -3.22 -1.14
C ARG A 42 13.61 -4.02 -2.08
N ARG A 43 13.33 -5.31 -2.23
CA ARG A 43 14.09 -6.20 -3.10
C ARG A 43 13.63 -6.10 -4.54
N ARG A 44 12.32 -6.06 -4.76
CA ARG A 44 11.69 -5.96 -6.08
C ARG A 44 10.55 -4.95 -5.99
N PRO A 45 10.73 -3.75 -6.51
CA PRO A 45 9.72 -2.69 -6.35
C PRO A 45 8.45 -2.89 -7.17
N GLY A 46 8.44 -3.81 -8.13
CA GLY A 46 7.24 -4.10 -8.92
C GLY A 46 6.09 -4.59 -8.06
N CYS A 47 4.92 -4.01 -8.23
CA CYS A 47 3.73 -4.34 -7.47
C CYS A 47 2.46 -4.08 -8.27
N SER A 48 1.36 -4.61 -7.75
CA SER A 48 0.02 -4.36 -8.29
C SER A 48 -0.94 -4.07 -7.16
N LEU A 49 -1.88 -3.16 -7.42
CA LEU A 49 -2.98 -2.84 -6.51
C LEU A 49 -4.30 -3.11 -7.20
N LEU A 50 -5.24 -3.67 -6.43
CA LEU A 50 -6.64 -3.78 -6.85
C LEU A 50 -7.50 -3.04 -5.85
N ILE A 51 -8.28 -2.07 -6.35
CA ILE A 51 -9.20 -1.28 -5.54
C ILE A 51 -10.61 -1.56 -6.05
N LEU A 52 -11.44 -2.11 -5.17
CA LEU A 52 -12.84 -2.43 -5.51
C LEU A 52 -13.76 -1.32 -5.04
N ASP A 53 -14.80 -1.06 -5.83
CA ASP A 53 -15.95 -0.31 -5.36
C ASP A 53 -16.84 -1.26 -4.55
N LEU A 54 -16.91 -1.08 -3.24
CA LEU A 54 -17.66 -1.98 -2.36
C LEU A 54 -19.17 -1.93 -2.62
N ALA A 55 -19.66 -0.81 -3.15
CA ALA A 55 -21.08 -0.70 -3.51
C ALA A 55 -21.40 -1.45 -4.81
N ASN A 56 -20.42 -1.61 -5.69
CA ASN A 56 -20.56 -2.32 -6.95
C ASN A 56 -19.24 -3.02 -7.30
N PRO A 57 -19.05 -4.29 -6.89
CA PRO A 57 -17.77 -4.99 -7.08
C PRO A 57 -17.41 -5.28 -8.53
N TYR A 58 -18.32 -5.04 -9.48
CA TYR A 58 -17.97 -5.08 -10.90
C TYR A 58 -17.20 -3.85 -11.35
N ARG A 59 -17.12 -2.82 -10.50
CA ARG A 59 -16.30 -1.64 -10.75
C ARG A 59 -15.01 -1.77 -9.94
N TYR A 60 -13.88 -1.72 -10.62
CA TYR A 60 -12.59 -1.81 -9.96
C TYR A 60 -11.51 -1.04 -10.71
N LEU A 61 -10.44 -0.77 -10.00
CA LEU A 61 -9.24 -0.14 -10.53
C LEU A 61 -8.06 -1.05 -10.26
N GLU A 62 -7.32 -1.41 -11.32
CA GLU A 62 -6.05 -2.12 -11.19
C GLU A 62 -4.92 -1.17 -11.53
N ILE A 63 -3.91 -1.10 -10.66
CA ILE A 63 -2.70 -0.30 -10.87
C ILE A 63 -1.51 -1.23 -10.83
N ARG A 64 -0.71 -1.24 -11.88
CA ARG A 64 0.57 -1.94 -11.92
C ARG A 64 1.67 -0.92 -11.99
N GLY A 65 2.67 -1.04 -11.13
CA GLY A 65 3.73 -0.07 -11.08
C GLY A 65 4.89 -0.47 -10.20
N ASP A 66 5.71 0.53 -9.87
CA ASP A 66 6.85 0.35 -8.98
C ASP A 66 6.63 1.15 -7.71
N ALA A 67 7.02 0.53 -6.60
CA ALA A 67 6.95 1.17 -5.29
C ALA A 67 8.15 2.07 -5.07
N GLU A 68 7.88 3.27 -4.57
CA GLU A 68 8.89 4.19 -4.07
C GLU A 68 8.69 4.31 -2.56
N ILE A 69 9.70 3.94 -1.79
CA ILE A 69 9.61 3.83 -0.33
C ILE A 69 10.29 5.02 0.31
N THR A 70 9.57 5.72 1.17
CA THR A 70 10.07 6.87 1.92
C THR A 70 9.87 6.62 3.41
N PRO A 71 10.89 6.82 4.26
CA PRO A 71 10.70 6.71 5.72
C PRO A 71 9.64 7.69 6.23
N ASP A 72 8.89 7.25 7.23
CA ASP A 72 7.86 8.06 7.89
C ASP A 72 8.07 8.00 9.42
N PRO A 73 9.21 8.51 9.93
CA PRO A 73 9.61 8.28 11.33
C PRO A 73 8.68 8.92 12.34
N ASP A 74 8.02 10.03 11.97
CA ASP A 74 7.13 10.77 12.86
C ASP A 74 5.66 10.46 12.63
N TYR A 75 5.34 9.44 11.83
CA TYR A 75 3.98 9.02 11.50
C TYR A 75 3.14 10.11 10.80
N LEU A 76 3.77 11.10 10.18
CA LEU A 76 3.01 12.19 9.55
C LEU A 76 2.10 11.67 8.44
N PHE A 77 2.63 10.81 7.58
CA PHE A 77 1.81 10.21 6.54
C PHE A 77 0.88 9.14 7.10
N ALA A 78 1.37 8.31 8.01
CA ALA A 78 0.57 7.25 8.64
C ALA A 78 -0.67 7.82 9.32
N ASP A 79 -0.55 8.96 10.00
CA ASP A 79 -1.68 9.62 10.66
C ASP A 79 -2.73 10.10 9.66
N ARG A 80 -2.31 10.56 8.48
CA ARG A 80 -3.24 10.96 7.42
C ARG A 80 -4.02 9.77 6.88
N VAL A 81 -3.35 8.63 6.69
CA VAL A 81 -4.02 7.40 6.29
C VAL A 81 -4.97 6.93 7.41
N GLY A 82 -4.50 6.96 8.66
CA GLY A 82 -5.31 6.59 9.81
C GLY A 82 -6.59 7.42 9.92
N ALA A 83 -6.50 8.72 9.65
CA ALA A 83 -7.67 9.60 9.67
C ALA A 83 -8.75 9.14 8.68
N LYS A 84 -8.36 8.68 7.50
CA LYS A 84 -9.30 8.16 6.50
C LYS A 84 -10.07 6.94 7.03
N TYR A 85 -9.40 6.07 7.79
CA TYR A 85 -9.97 4.84 8.31
C TYR A 85 -10.42 4.94 9.77
N GLN A 86 -10.38 6.15 10.35
CA GLN A 86 -10.78 6.41 11.74
C GLN A 86 -10.03 5.53 12.74
N ALA A 87 -8.71 5.43 12.55
CA ALA A 87 -7.86 4.59 13.36
C ALA A 87 -6.52 5.29 13.66
N ASP A 88 -5.88 4.88 14.74
CA ASP A 88 -4.53 5.31 15.07
C ASP A 88 -3.55 4.22 14.63
N PRO A 89 -2.64 4.50 13.68
CA PRO A 89 -1.65 3.51 13.24
C PRO A 89 -0.80 2.93 14.38
N ARG A 90 -0.61 3.70 15.46
CA ARG A 90 0.19 3.25 16.61
C ARG A 90 -0.43 2.06 17.32
N ASP A 91 -1.76 1.91 17.23
CA ASP A 91 -2.44 0.77 17.83
C ASP A 91 -2.10 -0.56 17.14
N MET A 92 -1.56 -0.50 15.93
CA MET A 92 -1.20 -1.68 15.14
C MET A 92 0.30 -1.99 15.21
N ASP A 93 1.08 -1.12 15.83
CA ASP A 93 2.53 -1.24 15.85
C ASP A 93 3.02 -1.57 17.26
N GLN A 94 4.08 -2.37 17.33
CA GLN A 94 4.78 -2.66 18.58
C GLN A 94 5.82 -1.58 18.86
N PRO A 95 6.22 -1.39 20.14
CA PRO A 95 7.30 -0.45 20.47
C PRO A 95 8.58 -0.75 19.65
N GLY A 96 9.17 0.30 19.09
CA GLY A 96 10.40 0.18 18.30
C GLY A 96 10.18 -0.14 16.83
N GLU A 97 8.97 -0.48 16.42
CA GLU A 97 8.66 -0.67 15.00
C GLU A 97 8.53 0.69 14.30
N THR A 98 8.85 0.70 13.01
CA THR A 98 8.82 1.92 12.20
C THR A 98 7.87 1.76 11.00
N ARG A 99 7.52 2.88 10.41
CA ARG A 99 6.65 2.92 9.22
C ARG A 99 7.32 3.61 8.06
N VAL A 100 6.86 3.22 6.87
CA VAL A 100 7.25 3.86 5.62
C VAL A 100 6.00 4.30 4.87
N ALA A 101 6.15 5.37 4.09
CA ALA A 101 5.18 5.75 3.07
C ALA A 101 5.61 5.13 1.75
N VAL A 102 4.69 4.46 1.08
CA VAL A 102 4.95 3.83 -0.21
C VAL A 102 4.11 4.54 -1.26
N THR A 103 4.76 5.12 -2.25
CA THR A 103 4.09 5.71 -3.41
C THR A 103 4.19 4.74 -4.57
N VAL A 104 3.05 4.39 -5.16
CA VAL A 104 3.04 3.52 -6.32
C VAL A 104 3.15 4.37 -7.58
N ARG A 105 4.25 4.20 -8.32
CA ARG A 105 4.48 4.87 -9.61
C ARG A 105 3.88 4.01 -10.71
N PRO A 106 2.75 4.41 -11.32
CA PRO A 106 2.03 3.51 -12.21
C PRO A 106 2.70 3.39 -13.57
N HIS A 107 2.80 2.16 -14.07
CA HIS A 107 3.12 1.85 -15.47
C HIS A 107 1.84 1.62 -16.25
N ARG A 108 0.81 1.08 -15.60
CA ARG A 108 -0.44 0.73 -16.26
C ARG A 108 -1.58 0.85 -15.27
N ILE A 109 -2.64 1.51 -15.70
CA ILE A 109 -3.87 1.66 -14.92
C ILE A 109 -5.01 1.15 -15.77
N ARG A 110 -5.84 0.25 -15.20
CA ARG A 110 -7.06 -0.24 -15.82
C ARG A 110 -8.24 0.02 -14.92
N ALA A 111 -9.25 0.67 -15.46
CA ALA A 111 -10.53 0.84 -14.80
C ALA A 111 -11.56 -0.03 -15.49
N TRP A 112 -12.42 -0.67 -14.71
CA TRP A 112 -13.49 -1.51 -15.22
C TRP A 112 -14.82 -1.06 -14.62
N GLY A 113 -15.85 -1.01 -15.44
CA GLY A 113 -17.17 -0.54 -15.05
C GLY A 113 -17.30 0.94 -15.21
#